data_83a92ee55d1b67ce8820e338f748922b
#
_entry.id   83a92ee55d1b67ce8820e338f748922b
#
_cell.length_a   1.000
_cell.length_b   1.000
_cell.length_c   1.000
_cell.angle_alpha   90.00
_cell.angle_beta   90.00
_cell.angle_gamma   90.00
#
_symmetry.space_group_name_H-M   'P 1'
#
loop_
_entity.id
_entity.type
_entity.pdbx_description
1 polymer ?
#
loop_
_entity_poly.entity_id
_entity_poly.type
_entity_poly.pdbx_seq_one_letter_code
_entity_poly.pdbx_strand_id
1 'polypeptide(L)'
;MFTLALLAFVLPAAADSLAGHIVVLSVDDGYRSVYENVYPLLKRYRMTITLGVIADNVTGQSSGYRPGATFMTRTEIQEMIDSCDIEIASHTLSHPWLTRLPPEAAWREIRRSKLVLESLFNRPVITFIYPYGDMNKSIREMVRRAGYRLARAVRPGPINVWTDPYRIAEFELRRETSLEAAMAHIRSRRISVILLHRIVEQPKVFTEWPVADFARLLDWIHANGGTTATLGDLFYNYWRRELIHRMIAADSAARRVPLLQQVDVDATRTPHPR
;
A
#
# COMPACT_ATOMS: atom_id res chain seq x y z
N MET A 1 23.07 -51.97 13.51
CA MET A 1 22.78 -51.32 12.22
C MET A 1 21.88 -50.11 12.49
N PHE A 2 22.44 -48.91 12.50
CA PHE A 2 21.68 -47.67 12.62
C PHE A 2 21.39 -47.16 11.23
N THR A 3 20.12 -47.13 10.88
CA THR A 3 19.66 -46.57 9.59
C THR A 3 19.55 -45.06 9.76
N LEU A 4 20.46 -44.30 9.11
CA LEU A 4 20.41 -42.84 9.03
C LEU A 4 19.27 -42.46 8.08
N ALA A 5 18.17 -41.96 8.61
CA ALA A 5 17.13 -41.34 7.77
C ALA A 5 17.62 -39.98 7.25
N LEU A 6 17.94 -39.93 5.98
CA LEU A 6 18.23 -38.66 5.28
C LEU A 6 16.92 -37.86 5.16
N LEU A 7 16.76 -36.81 5.96
CA LEU A 7 15.72 -35.82 5.72
C LEU A 7 16.12 -35.04 4.46
N ALA A 8 15.49 -35.34 3.35
CA ALA A 8 15.59 -34.52 2.15
C ALA A 8 14.90 -33.20 2.41
N PHE A 9 15.69 -32.14 2.58
CA PHE A 9 15.20 -30.75 2.48
C PHE A 9 14.80 -30.55 1.02
N VAL A 10 13.51 -30.58 0.74
CA VAL A 10 12.97 -30.15 -0.56
C VAL A 10 13.10 -28.63 -0.57
N LEU A 11 14.16 -28.13 -1.21
CA LEU A 11 14.25 -26.69 -1.54
C LEU A 11 13.05 -26.36 -2.45
N PRO A 12 12.30 -25.28 -2.17
CA PRO A 12 11.23 -24.85 -3.06
C PRO A 12 11.80 -24.62 -4.46
N ALA A 13 11.08 -25.09 -5.47
CA ALA A 13 11.46 -24.87 -6.86
C ALA A 13 11.65 -23.37 -7.11
N ALA A 14 12.67 -22.97 -7.86
CA ALA A 14 13.01 -21.57 -8.13
C ALA A 14 11.82 -20.72 -8.69
N ALA A 15 10.79 -21.38 -9.21
CA ALA A 15 9.55 -20.76 -9.70
C ALA A 15 8.67 -20.13 -8.61
N ASP A 16 8.81 -20.51 -7.34
CA ASP A 16 7.98 -20.03 -6.24
C ASP A 16 8.69 -19.01 -5.33
N SER A 17 9.97 -18.72 -5.59
CA SER A 17 10.74 -17.76 -4.79
C SER A 17 10.17 -16.34 -4.90
N LEU A 18 9.86 -15.73 -3.76
CA LEU A 18 9.45 -14.33 -3.63
C LEU A 18 10.62 -13.38 -3.34
N ALA A 19 11.86 -13.84 -3.52
CA ALA A 19 13.03 -12.98 -3.35
C ALA A 19 12.96 -11.73 -4.24
N GLY A 20 13.01 -10.55 -3.62
CA GLY A 20 12.88 -9.27 -4.32
C GLY A 20 11.46 -8.85 -4.69
N HIS A 21 10.43 -9.65 -4.34
CA HIS A 21 9.04 -9.22 -4.42
C HIS A 21 8.68 -8.35 -3.21
N ILE A 22 7.81 -7.38 -3.44
CA ILE A 22 7.22 -6.52 -2.39
C ILE A 22 5.74 -6.85 -2.31
N VAL A 23 5.31 -7.41 -1.19
CA VAL A 23 3.91 -7.73 -0.93
C VAL A 23 3.39 -6.76 0.13
N VAL A 24 2.37 -6.00 -0.22
CA VAL A 24 1.68 -5.10 0.71
C VAL A 24 0.28 -5.66 0.97
N LEU A 25 -0.04 -5.91 2.22
CA LEU A 25 -1.39 -6.23 2.65
C LEU A 25 -2.05 -4.93 3.13
N SER A 26 -3.03 -4.43 2.38
CA SER A 26 -3.81 -3.23 2.71
C SER A 26 -5.20 -3.65 3.18
N VAL A 27 -5.49 -3.38 4.44
CA VAL A 27 -6.75 -3.81 5.09
C VAL A 27 -7.59 -2.58 5.38
N ASP A 28 -8.80 -2.53 4.83
CA ASP A 28 -9.68 -1.37 4.91
C ASP A 28 -10.68 -1.44 6.06
N ASP A 29 -11.26 -0.27 6.36
CA ASP A 29 -12.37 -0.03 7.28
C ASP A 29 -12.05 -0.15 8.78
N GLY A 30 -11.04 -0.92 9.17
CA GLY A 30 -10.70 -1.12 10.59
C GLY A 30 -11.66 -2.06 11.33
N TYR A 31 -12.22 -3.06 10.68
CA TYR A 31 -13.09 -4.07 11.31
C TYR A 31 -12.39 -4.84 12.42
N ARG A 32 -13.12 -5.16 13.48
CA ARG A 32 -12.59 -5.91 14.63
C ARG A 32 -12.12 -7.32 14.28
N SER A 33 -12.69 -7.95 13.26
CA SER A 33 -12.21 -9.23 12.75
C SER A 33 -10.74 -9.22 12.32
N VAL A 34 -10.17 -8.05 12.03
CA VAL A 34 -8.74 -7.91 11.73
C VAL A 34 -7.90 -8.11 12.99
N TYR A 35 -8.32 -7.52 14.12
CA TYR A 35 -7.67 -7.76 15.40
C TYR A 35 -7.81 -9.22 15.85
N GLU A 36 -8.99 -9.80 15.71
CA GLU A 36 -9.28 -11.16 16.16
C GLU A 36 -8.58 -12.23 15.32
N ASN A 37 -8.55 -12.09 13.99
CA ASN A 37 -8.16 -13.16 13.07
C ASN A 37 -6.85 -12.87 12.30
N VAL A 38 -6.49 -11.60 12.06
CA VAL A 38 -5.28 -11.24 11.31
C VAL A 38 -4.10 -10.98 12.23
N TYR A 39 -4.30 -10.22 13.31
CA TYR A 39 -3.23 -9.82 14.21
C TYR A 39 -2.43 -11.01 14.81
N PRO A 40 -3.04 -12.11 15.29
CA PRO A 40 -2.29 -13.27 15.77
C PRO A 40 -1.36 -13.87 14.71
N LEU A 41 -1.80 -13.87 13.46
CA LEU A 41 -1.02 -14.37 12.34
C LEU A 41 0.13 -13.44 11.98
N LEU A 42 -0.09 -12.11 12.00
CA LEU A 42 0.99 -11.14 11.79
C LEU A 42 2.12 -11.32 12.82
N LYS A 43 1.79 -11.51 14.10
CA LYS A 43 2.78 -11.81 15.14
C LYS A 43 3.55 -13.10 14.87
N ARG A 44 2.83 -14.16 14.47
CA ARG A 44 3.43 -15.48 14.19
C ARG A 44 4.48 -15.40 13.08
N TYR A 45 4.17 -14.69 11.98
CA TYR A 45 5.05 -14.59 10.80
C TYR A 45 5.96 -13.38 10.82
N ARG A 46 5.87 -12.48 11.83
CA ARG A 46 6.57 -11.18 11.89
C ARG A 46 6.32 -10.34 10.64
N MET A 47 5.06 -10.28 10.25
CA MET A 47 4.58 -9.53 9.09
C MET A 47 3.84 -8.28 9.53
N THR A 48 3.74 -7.30 8.63
CA THR A 48 3.04 -6.03 8.83
C THR A 48 1.93 -5.83 7.81
N ILE A 49 1.06 -4.85 8.06
CA ILE A 49 -0.01 -4.41 7.14
C ILE A 49 -0.11 -2.89 7.10
N THR A 50 -0.76 -2.37 6.06
CA THR A 50 -1.33 -1.02 6.08
C THR A 50 -2.81 -1.11 6.45
N LEU A 51 -3.19 -0.48 7.55
CA LEU A 51 -4.57 -0.47 8.05
C LEU A 51 -5.26 0.84 7.70
N GLY A 52 -6.28 0.79 6.85
CA GLY A 52 -7.18 1.90 6.53
C GLY A 52 -8.20 2.12 7.63
N VAL A 53 -8.08 3.22 8.35
CA VAL A 53 -8.90 3.51 9.53
C VAL A 53 -9.92 4.60 9.23
N ILE A 54 -11.20 4.29 9.45
CA ILE A 54 -12.29 5.28 9.49
C ILE A 54 -12.19 5.98 10.86
N ALA A 55 -11.82 7.27 10.87
CA ALA A 55 -11.42 7.93 12.10
C ALA A 55 -12.54 8.04 13.14
N ASP A 56 -13.78 8.27 12.73
CA ASP A 56 -14.91 8.39 13.65
C ASP A 56 -15.19 7.09 14.40
N ASN A 57 -14.96 5.93 13.78
CA ASN A 57 -15.17 4.63 14.43
C ASN A 57 -14.19 4.40 15.61
N VAL A 58 -13.04 5.04 15.60
CA VAL A 58 -12.01 4.91 16.65
C VAL A 58 -12.16 5.95 17.75
N THR A 59 -12.78 7.10 17.45
CA THR A 59 -13.04 8.16 18.44
C THR A 59 -14.25 7.87 19.33
N GLY A 60 -14.99 6.79 19.08
CA GLY A 60 -16.26 6.48 19.76
C GLY A 60 -17.44 7.22 19.14
N GLN A 61 -17.24 8.00 18.08
CA GLN A 61 -18.30 8.54 17.26
C GLN A 61 -18.71 7.46 16.24
N SER A 62 -20.01 7.35 15.96
CA SER A 62 -20.46 6.46 14.90
C SER A 62 -20.28 7.18 13.55
N SER A 63 -19.50 6.60 12.64
CA SER A 63 -19.42 7.09 11.26
C SER A 63 -20.74 6.92 10.48
N GLY A 64 -21.68 6.12 11.00
CA GLY A 64 -22.86 5.65 10.27
C GLY A 64 -22.55 4.63 9.17
N TYR A 65 -21.29 4.32 8.96
CA TYR A 65 -20.88 3.29 7.99
C TYR A 65 -21.12 1.89 8.54
N ARG A 66 -21.82 1.06 7.77
CA ARG A 66 -22.15 -0.34 8.14
C ARG A 66 -22.75 -0.48 9.55
N PRO A 67 -23.97 0.02 9.79
CA PRO A 67 -24.65 -0.16 11.07
C PRO A 67 -24.67 -1.63 11.52
N GLY A 68 -24.32 -1.88 12.79
CA GLY A 68 -24.22 -3.23 13.35
C GLY A 68 -22.88 -3.94 13.13
N ALA A 69 -21.95 -3.38 12.36
CA ALA A 69 -20.58 -3.89 12.30
C ALA A 69 -19.77 -3.47 13.52
N THR A 70 -18.83 -4.32 13.93
CA THR A 70 -17.88 -4.02 15.00
C THR A 70 -16.54 -3.60 14.41
N PHE A 71 -16.01 -2.50 14.93
CA PHE A 71 -14.71 -1.95 14.55
C PHE A 71 -13.72 -2.07 15.69
N MET A 72 -12.43 -2.03 15.37
CA MET A 72 -11.37 -2.04 16.35
C MET A 72 -11.41 -0.78 17.21
N THR A 73 -11.14 -0.95 18.50
CA THR A 73 -10.92 0.16 19.42
C THR A 73 -9.53 0.77 19.21
N ARG A 74 -9.33 1.99 19.74
CA ARG A 74 -8.01 2.64 19.75
C ARG A 74 -6.96 1.74 20.42
N THR A 75 -7.31 1.09 21.54
CA THR A 75 -6.37 0.21 22.29
C THR A 75 -5.96 -0.99 21.47
N GLU A 76 -6.89 -1.66 20.79
CA GLU A 76 -6.59 -2.81 19.92
C GLU A 76 -5.67 -2.41 18.76
N ILE A 77 -5.92 -1.25 18.12
CA ILE A 77 -5.05 -0.74 17.06
C ILE A 77 -3.67 -0.38 17.60
N GLN A 78 -3.57 0.25 18.80
CA GLN A 78 -2.30 0.59 19.41
C GLN A 78 -1.47 -0.66 19.72
N GLU A 79 -2.10 -1.72 20.22
CA GLU A 79 -1.42 -3.00 20.47
C GLU A 79 -0.84 -3.60 19.17
N MET A 80 -1.57 -3.51 18.06
CA MET A 80 -1.08 -3.95 16.75
C MET A 80 0.09 -3.10 16.27
N ILE A 81 0.06 -1.79 16.50
CA ILE A 81 1.16 -0.87 16.17
C ILE A 81 2.42 -1.28 16.95
N ASP A 82 2.29 -1.47 18.23
CA ASP A 82 3.43 -1.74 19.13
C ASP A 82 4.06 -3.12 18.90
N SER A 83 3.25 -4.09 18.44
CA SER A 83 3.69 -5.48 18.29
C SER A 83 4.11 -5.85 16.87
N CYS A 84 3.51 -5.25 15.83
CA CYS A 84 3.70 -5.63 14.44
C CYS A 84 4.12 -4.46 13.55
N ASP A 85 4.34 -3.28 14.11
CA ASP A 85 4.70 -2.04 13.41
C ASP A 85 3.80 -1.76 12.19
N ILE A 86 2.49 -1.93 12.37
CA ILE A 86 1.52 -1.68 11.30
C ILE A 86 1.48 -0.19 10.93
N GLU A 87 1.24 0.10 9.65
CA GLU A 87 0.97 1.46 9.19
C GLU A 87 -0.49 1.83 9.39
N ILE A 88 -0.75 3.02 9.93
CA ILE A 88 -2.07 3.63 9.94
C ILE A 88 -2.24 4.49 8.69
N ALA A 89 -3.22 4.14 7.86
CA ALA A 89 -3.67 4.94 6.73
C ALA A 89 -5.04 5.57 7.04
N SER A 90 -5.26 6.77 6.54
CA SER A 90 -6.57 7.41 6.67
C SER A 90 -7.56 6.85 5.66
N HIS A 91 -8.74 6.47 6.15
CA HIS A 91 -9.89 6.08 5.33
C HIS A 91 -11.06 7.05 5.50
N THR A 92 -10.75 8.36 5.57
CA THR A 92 -11.65 9.49 5.86
C THR A 92 -12.17 9.52 7.31
N LEU A 93 -13.01 10.51 7.63
CA LEU A 93 -13.70 10.55 8.92
C LEU A 93 -14.79 9.49 8.98
N SER A 94 -15.73 9.50 8.00
CA SER A 94 -16.99 8.77 8.05
C SER A 94 -17.26 7.86 6.85
N HIS A 95 -16.29 7.67 5.95
CA HIS A 95 -16.35 6.79 4.79
C HIS A 95 -17.38 7.20 3.70
N PRO A 96 -17.49 8.48 3.30
CA PRO A 96 -18.42 8.89 2.26
C PRO A 96 -17.89 8.68 0.85
N TRP A 97 -18.77 8.77 -0.14
CA TRP A 97 -18.40 8.96 -1.55
C TRP A 97 -17.89 10.39 -1.74
N LEU A 98 -16.56 10.56 -1.75
CA LEU A 98 -15.92 11.88 -1.74
C LEU A 98 -16.29 12.76 -2.94
N THR A 99 -16.44 12.15 -4.13
CA THR A 99 -16.79 12.89 -5.35
C THR A 99 -18.23 13.39 -5.36
N ARG A 100 -19.08 12.91 -4.46
CA ARG A 100 -20.49 13.32 -4.32
C ARG A 100 -20.68 14.41 -3.27
N LEU A 101 -19.64 14.77 -2.52
CA LEU A 101 -19.69 15.80 -1.49
C LEU A 101 -19.41 17.19 -2.07
N PRO A 102 -19.96 18.26 -1.46
CA PRO A 102 -19.46 19.61 -1.68
C PRO A 102 -17.96 19.70 -1.35
N PRO A 103 -17.18 20.56 -2.05
CA PRO A 103 -15.72 20.62 -1.88
C PRO A 103 -15.25 20.80 -0.43
N GLU A 104 -15.93 21.62 0.34
CA GLU A 104 -15.59 21.90 1.75
C GLU A 104 -15.85 20.68 2.64
N ALA A 105 -16.88 19.91 2.34
CA ALA A 105 -17.19 18.68 3.06
C ALA A 105 -16.16 17.58 2.72
N ALA A 106 -15.81 17.41 1.44
CA ALA A 106 -14.75 16.49 1.02
C ALA A 106 -13.40 16.87 1.62
N TRP A 107 -13.04 18.16 1.63
CA TRP A 107 -11.83 18.65 2.28
C TRP A 107 -11.81 18.34 3.77
N ARG A 108 -12.93 18.53 4.48
CA ARG A 108 -13.05 18.22 5.90
C ARG A 108 -12.85 16.73 6.17
N GLU A 109 -13.47 15.85 5.38
CA GLU A 109 -13.30 14.40 5.47
C GLU A 109 -11.82 13.99 5.33
N ILE A 110 -11.13 14.55 4.35
CA ILE A 110 -9.73 14.24 4.03
C ILE A 110 -8.77 14.83 5.07
N ARG A 111 -8.92 16.13 5.37
CA ARG A 111 -7.94 16.83 6.21
C ARG A 111 -8.08 16.49 7.68
N ARG A 112 -9.33 16.44 8.17
CA ARG A 112 -9.59 16.21 9.59
C ARG A 112 -9.31 14.78 10.01
N SER A 113 -9.58 13.77 9.15
CA SER A 113 -9.22 12.39 9.46
C SER A 113 -7.72 12.22 9.70
N LYS A 114 -6.87 12.87 8.90
CA LYS A 114 -5.42 12.88 9.12
C LYS A 114 -5.07 13.39 10.52
N LEU A 115 -5.57 14.57 10.88
CA LEU A 115 -5.26 15.21 12.17
C LEU A 115 -5.73 14.38 13.36
N VAL A 116 -6.92 13.79 13.25
CA VAL A 116 -7.49 12.92 14.29
C VAL A 116 -6.62 11.69 14.49
N LEU A 117 -6.29 10.97 13.42
CA LEU A 117 -5.48 9.75 13.51
C LEU A 117 -4.04 10.03 13.97
N GLU A 118 -3.42 11.13 13.51
CA GLU A 118 -2.10 11.55 14.00
C GLU A 118 -2.11 11.88 15.49
N SER A 119 -3.17 12.53 15.98
CA SER A 119 -3.35 12.83 17.41
C SER A 119 -3.60 11.57 18.25
N LEU A 120 -4.42 10.63 17.73
CA LEU A 120 -4.77 9.39 18.46
C LEU A 120 -3.58 8.45 18.64
N PHE A 121 -2.75 8.32 17.61
CA PHE A 121 -1.67 7.32 17.57
C PHE A 121 -0.28 7.93 17.70
N ASN A 122 -0.17 9.25 17.85
CA ASN A 122 1.10 10.00 17.98
C ASN A 122 2.15 9.61 16.93
N ARG A 123 1.71 9.47 15.65
CA ARG A 123 2.58 9.14 14.52
C ARG A 123 2.07 9.76 13.23
N PRO A 124 2.96 10.05 12.24
CA PRO A 124 2.53 10.59 10.96
C PRO A 124 1.61 9.64 10.20
N VAL A 125 0.51 10.16 9.66
CA VAL A 125 -0.38 9.45 8.74
C VAL A 125 -0.11 9.94 7.33
N ILE A 126 0.69 9.20 6.58
CA ILE A 126 1.17 9.61 5.26
C ILE A 126 0.38 9.02 4.10
N THR A 127 -0.38 7.95 4.37
CA THR A 127 -1.16 7.19 3.39
C THR A 127 -2.64 7.52 3.49
N PHE A 128 -3.27 7.70 2.33
CA PHE A 128 -4.71 7.87 2.20
C PHE A 128 -5.31 6.69 1.42
N ILE A 129 -6.48 6.24 1.81
CA ILE A 129 -7.24 5.21 1.10
C ILE A 129 -8.58 5.81 0.71
N TYR A 130 -8.87 5.83 -0.60
CA TYR A 130 -10.13 6.39 -1.09
C TYR A 130 -11.29 5.44 -0.77
N PRO A 131 -12.32 5.86 0.00
CA PRO A 131 -13.54 5.07 0.16
C PRO A 131 -14.10 4.66 -1.20
N TYR A 132 -14.45 3.38 -1.37
CA TYR A 132 -14.94 2.79 -2.63
C TYR A 132 -13.99 2.94 -3.83
N GLY A 133 -12.74 3.40 -3.63
CA GLY A 133 -11.86 3.82 -4.69
C GLY A 133 -12.29 5.10 -5.40
N ASP A 134 -13.28 5.81 -4.87
CA ASP A 134 -13.93 6.98 -5.46
C ASP A 134 -13.02 8.21 -5.42
N MET A 135 -12.56 8.62 -6.59
CA MET A 135 -11.68 9.77 -6.72
C MET A 135 -11.78 10.45 -8.09
N ASN A 136 -11.50 11.74 -8.11
CA ASN A 136 -11.28 12.53 -9.33
C ASN A 136 -10.05 13.42 -9.18
N LYS A 137 -9.78 14.27 -10.14
CA LYS A 137 -8.62 15.19 -10.11
C LYS A 137 -8.67 16.12 -8.89
N SER A 138 -9.85 16.66 -8.56
CA SER A 138 -10.05 17.56 -7.42
C SER A 138 -9.77 16.87 -6.08
N ILE A 139 -10.35 15.68 -5.88
CA ILE A 139 -10.14 14.88 -4.65
C ILE A 139 -8.66 14.52 -4.49
N ARG A 140 -7.98 14.07 -5.56
CA ARG A 140 -6.53 13.79 -5.50
C ARG A 140 -5.71 15.00 -5.09
N GLU A 141 -6.04 16.17 -5.64
CA GLU A 141 -5.36 17.41 -5.27
C GLU A 141 -5.61 17.78 -3.81
N MET A 142 -6.83 17.59 -3.28
CA MET A 142 -7.13 17.76 -1.86
C MET A 142 -6.30 16.82 -0.98
N VAL A 143 -6.19 15.53 -1.35
CA VAL A 143 -5.37 14.54 -0.63
C VAL A 143 -3.90 14.99 -0.60
N ARG A 144 -3.35 15.43 -1.73
CA ARG A 144 -1.98 15.95 -1.82
C ARG A 144 -1.79 17.19 -0.94
N ARG A 145 -2.71 18.16 -1.00
CA ARG A 145 -2.68 19.40 -0.19
C ARG A 145 -2.86 19.15 1.30
N ALA A 146 -3.60 18.11 1.67
CA ALA A 146 -3.74 17.70 3.07
C ALA A 146 -2.43 17.14 3.66
N GLY A 147 -1.41 16.89 2.83
CA GLY A 147 -0.08 16.45 3.26
C GLY A 147 0.10 14.94 3.29
N TYR A 148 -0.80 14.17 2.67
CA TYR A 148 -0.53 12.77 2.40
C TYR A 148 0.56 12.63 1.34
N ARG A 149 1.32 11.54 1.38
CA ARG A 149 2.42 11.27 0.44
C ARG A 149 2.00 10.30 -0.67
N LEU A 150 1.03 9.48 -0.38
CA LEU A 150 0.51 8.48 -1.32
C LEU A 150 -0.96 8.19 -1.04
N ALA A 151 -1.64 7.61 -2.03
CA ALA A 151 -3.02 7.17 -1.86
C ALA A 151 -3.33 5.93 -2.73
N ARG A 152 -4.08 4.98 -2.16
CA ARG A 152 -4.57 3.78 -2.83
C ARG A 152 -5.99 3.96 -3.30
N ALA A 153 -6.21 3.60 -4.57
CA ALA A 153 -7.54 3.51 -5.19
C ALA A 153 -7.94 2.04 -5.35
N VAL A 154 -9.21 1.77 -5.60
CA VAL A 154 -9.69 0.42 -5.97
C VAL A 154 -9.64 0.30 -7.50
N ARG A 155 -8.54 -0.22 -8.01
CA ARG A 155 -8.33 -0.39 -9.45
C ARG A 155 -7.23 -1.41 -9.74
N PRO A 156 -7.38 -2.27 -10.75
CA PRO A 156 -6.29 -3.12 -11.19
C PRO A 156 -5.20 -2.32 -11.92
N GLY A 157 -4.00 -2.87 -11.92
CA GLY A 157 -2.89 -2.31 -12.71
C GLY A 157 -1.52 -2.70 -12.18
N PRO A 158 -0.48 -2.48 -12.99
CA PRO A 158 0.89 -2.65 -12.54
C PRO A 158 1.31 -1.50 -11.62
N ILE A 159 2.20 -1.81 -10.69
CA ILE A 159 2.85 -0.81 -9.84
C ILE A 159 4.33 -0.79 -10.20
N ASN A 160 4.81 0.40 -10.58
CA ASN A 160 6.22 0.64 -10.91
C ASN A 160 6.59 2.09 -10.55
N VAL A 161 7.82 2.49 -10.81
CA VAL A 161 8.34 3.82 -10.47
C VAL A 161 7.63 4.99 -11.16
N TRP A 162 6.89 4.73 -12.23
CA TRP A 162 6.09 5.72 -12.96
C TRP A 162 4.64 5.78 -12.49
N THR A 163 4.26 4.91 -11.54
CA THR A 163 2.91 4.92 -10.97
C THR A 163 2.69 6.22 -10.21
N ASP A 164 1.59 6.91 -10.49
CA ASP A 164 1.16 8.07 -9.71
C ASP A 164 0.95 7.64 -8.25
N PRO A 165 1.73 8.17 -7.29
CA PRO A 165 1.63 7.77 -5.88
C PRO A 165 0.25 8.02 -5.28
N TYR A 166 -0.57 8.88 -5.88
CA TYR A 166 -1.94 9.14 -5.45
C TYR A 166 -2.99 8.28 -6.17
N ARG A 167 -2.54 7.22 -6.88
CA ARG A 167 -3.39 6.29 -7.64
C ARG A 167 -2.85 4.86 -7.62
N ILE A 168 -2.36 4.41 -6.46
CA ILE A 168 -1.82 3.07 -6.31
C ILE A 168 -2.90 2.04 -6.63
N ALA A 169 -2.56 1.10 -7.50
CA ALA A 169 -3.40 -0.02 -7.89
C ALA A 169 -3.39 -1.11 -6.81
N GLU A 170 -4.36 -2.02 -6.86
CA GLU A 170 -4.47 -3.15 -5.94
C GLU A 170 -5.07 -4.38 -6.63
N PHE A 171 -5.09 -5.49 -5.90
CA PHE A 171 -5.82 -6.71 -6.19
C PHE A 171 -6.68 -7.06 -4.98
N GLU A 172 -8.00 -6.95 -5.12
CA GLU A 172 -8.93 -7.16 -4.02
C GLU A 172 -9.23 -8.64 -3.82
N LEU A 173 -9.06 -9.11 -2.58
CA LEU A 173 -9.53 -10.43 -2.16
C LEU A 173 -10.99 -10.33 -1.75
N ARG A 174 -11.82 -10.99 -2.54
CA ARG A 174 -13.27 -11.10 -2.34
C ARG A 174 -13.62 -12.54 -2.00
N ARG A 175 -14.83 -12.76 -1.50
CA ARG A 175 -15.32 -14.12 -1.16
C ARG A 175 -15.10 -15.13 -2.29
N GLU A 176 -15.23 -14.72 -3.54
CA GLU A 176 -15.06 -15.57 -4.72
C GLU A 176 -13.59 -15.69 -5.19
N THR A 177 -12.67 -14.92 -4.60
CA THR A 177 -11.24 -14.98 -4.97
C THR A 177 -10.61 -16.21 -4.34
N SER A 178 -10.09 -17.13 -5.16
CA SER A 178 -9.39 -18.29 -4.63
C SER A 178 -8.00 -17.94 -4.11
N LEU A 179 -7.47 -18.76 -3.21
CA LEU A 179 -6.11 -18.65 -2.69
C LEU A 179 -5.09 -18.73 -3.84
N GLU A 180 -5.30 -19.65 -4.79
CA GLU A 180 -4.45 -19.82 -5.96
C GLU A 180 -4.40 -18.55 -6.83
N ALA A 181 -5.53 -17.85 -7.00
CA ALA A 181 -5.58 -16.58 -7.72
C ALA A 181 -4.78 -15.49 -7.00
N ALA A 182 -4.86 -15.42 -5.67
CA ALA A 182 -4.07 -14.50 -4.87
C ALA A 182 -2.56 -14.78 -5.00
N MET A 183 -2.15 -16.03 -4.86
CA MET A 183 -0.76 -16.46 -5.02
C MET A 183 -0.24 -16.22 -6.44
N ALA A 184 -1.04 -16.51 -7.46
CA ALA A 184 -0.68 -16.27 -8.87
C ALA A 184 -0.50 -14.78 -9.14
N HIS A 185 -1.37 -13.92 -8.56
CA HIS A 185 -1.23 -12.47 -8.67
C HIS A 185 0.10 -11.99 -8.08
N ILE A 186 0.45 -12.45 -6.87
CA ILE A 186 1.70 -12.07 -6.20
C ILE A 186 2.91 -12.56 -7.01
N ARG A 187 2.94 -13.82 -7.46
CA ARG A 187 4.02 -14.36 -8.28
C ARG A 187 4.25 -13.61 -9.58
N SER A 188 3.19 -13.15 -10.22
CA SER A 188 3.25 -12.48 -11.53
C SER A 188 3.78 -11.03 -11.47
N ARG A 189 4.00 -10.48 -10.27
CA ARG A 189 4.33 -9.06 -10.09
C ARG A 189 5.44 -8.86 -9.05
N ARG A 190 6.38 -7.99 -9.35
CA ARG A 190 7.41 -7.61 -8.38
C ARG A 190 6.84 -6.82 -7.19
N ILE A 191 5.76 -6.07 -7.42
CA ILE A 191 5.06 -5.31 -6.39
C ILE A 191 3.59 -5.68 -6.47
N SER A 192 3.04 -6.15 -5.36
CA SER A 192 1.64 -6.50 -5.23
C SER A 192 1.05 -5.78 -4.01
N VAL A 193 -0.03 -5.06 -4.21
CA VAL A 193 -0.87 -4.53 -3.13
C VAL A 193 -2.15 -5.35 -3.12
N ILE A 194 -2.36 -6.08 -2.05
CA ILE A 194 -3.50 -6.96 -1.83
C ILE A 194 -4.48 -6.24 -0.91
N LEU A 195 -5.67 -5.98 -1.41
CA LEU A 195 -6.74 -5.35 -0.64
C LEU A 195 -7.58 -6.42 0.06
N LEU A 196 -7.81 -6.20 1.35
CA LEU A 196 -8.68 -7.00 2.20
C LEU A 196 -9.59 -6.07 3.01
N HIS A 197 -10.72 -6.60 3.49
CA HIS A 197 -11.59 -5.88 4.43
C HIS A 197 -11.82 -6.72 5.69
N ARG A 198 -12.61 -7.79 5.59
CA ARG A 198 -12.96 -8.66 6.71
C ARG A 198 -12.40 -10.06 6.49
N ILE A 199 -11.66 -10.56 7.46
CA ILE A 199 -11.15 -11.93 7.48
C ILE A 199 -11.96 -12.70 8.52
N VAL A 200 -12.75 -13.68 8.06
CA VAL A 200 -13.74 -14.38 8.89
C VAL A 200 -13.73 -15.89 8.61
N GLU A 201 -14.22 -16.69 9.55
CA GLU A 201 -14.27 -18.15 9.38
C GLU A 201 -15.17 -18.57 8.20
N GLN A 202 -16.34 -17.95 8.09
CA GLN A 202 -17.34 -18.26 7.06
C GLN A 202 -17.76 -16.99 6.33
N PRO A 203 -17.17 -16.69 5.17
CA PRO A 203 -17.52 -15.52 4.37
C PRO A 203 -18.97 -15.57 3.89
N LYS A 204 -19.71 -14.47 4.11
CA LYS A 204 -21.13 -14.30 3.72
C LYS A 204 -21.32 -13.16 2.72
N VAL A 205 -20.50 -12.10 2.85
CA VAL A 205 -20.58 -10.94 1.96
C VAL A 205 -19.33 -10.85 1.08
N PHE A 206 -19.43 -10.12 -0.02
CA PHE A 206 -18.41 -10.12 -1.07
C PHE A 206 -17.02 -9.61 -0.60
N THR A 207 -16.97 -8.74 0.43
CA THR A 207 -15.71 -8.19 1.00
C THR A 207 -15.11 -9.05 2.11
N GLU A 208 -15.62 -10.26 2.33
CA GLU A 208 -15.09 -11.19 3.31
C GLU A 208 -14.21 -12.24 2.65
N TRP A 209 -13.15 -12.65 3.36
CA TRP A 209 -12.26 -13.72 2.92
C TRP A 209 -12.00 -14.71 4.06
N PRO A 210 -11.76 -16.03 3.76
CA PRO A 210 -11.61 -17.03 4.81
C PRO A 210 -10.34 -16.87 5.63
N VAL A 211 -10.44 -17.01 6.96
CA VAL A 211 -9.27 -17.05 7.87
C VAL A 211 -8.28 -18.14 7.47
N ALA A 212 -8.78 -19.33 7.12
CA ALA A 212 -7.94 -20.44 6.72
C ALA A 212 -7.11 -20.13 5.48
N ASP A 213 -7.70 -19.49 4.46
CA ASP A 213 -6.97 -19.11 3.24
C ASP A 213 -6.00 -17.96 3.50
N PHE A 214 -6.35 -17.04 4.39
CA PHE A 214 -5.42 -15.98 4.79
C PHE A 214 -4.20 -16.55 5.52
N ALA A 215 -4.38 -17.47 6.44
CA ALA A 215 -3.27 -18.17 7.10
C ALA A 215 -2.38 -18.91 6.10
N ARG A 216 -2.97 -19.64 5.15
CA ARG A 216 -2.24 -20.34 4.07
C ARG A 216 -1.49 -19.37 3.15
N LEU A 217 -2.06 -18.19 2.88
CA LEU A 217 -1.38 -17.16 2.09
C LEU A 217 -0.13 -16.65 2.81
N LEU A 218 -0.22 -16.36 4.12
CA LEU A 218 0.94 -15.93 4.91
C LEU A 218 1.98 -17.04 5.06
N ASP A 219 1.56 -18.30 5.29
CA ASP A 219 2.44 -19.48 5.28
C ASP A 219 3.22 -19.55 3.97
N TRP A 220 2.50 -19.42 2.83
CA TRP A 220 3.12 -19.48 1.51
C TRP A 220 4.10 -18.32 1.26
N ILE A 221 3.73 -17.07 1.61
CA ILE A 221 4.64 -15.92 1.51
C ILE A 221 5.92 -16.18 2.30
N HIS A 222 5.79 -16.62 3.56
CA HIS A 222 6.92 -16.89 4.43
C HIS A 222 7.79 -18.07 3.93
N ALA A 223 7.19 -19.18 3.55
CA ALA A 223 7.89 -20.37 3.05
C ALA A 223 8.68 -20.12 1.76
N ASN A 224 8.26 -19.14 0.95
CA ASN A 224 8.95 -18.74 -0.29
C ASN A 224 9.91 -17.54 -0.11
N GLY A 225 10.31 -17.24 1.13
CA GLY A 225 11.29 -16.20 1.45
C GLY A 225 10.74 -14.79 1.30
N GLY A 226 9.41 -14.63 1.22
CA GLY A 226 8.75 -13.34 1.20
C GLY A 226 8.45 -12.82 2.60
N THR A 227 8.17 -11.53 2.66
CA THR A 227 7.63 -10.81 3.82
C THR A 227 6.67 -9.74 3.34
N THR A 228 5.92 -9.14 4.26
CA THR A 228 5.05 -8.02 3.92
C THR A 228 5.72 -6.69 4.23
N ALA A 229 5.31 -5.66 3.47
CA ALA A 229 5.67 -4.27 3.69
C ALA A 229 4.41 -3.41 3.81
N THR A 230 4.55 -2.18 4.30
CA THR A 230 3.47 -1.20 4.29
C THR A 230 3.47 -0.38 2.99
N LEU A 231 2.39 0.34 2.72
CA LEU A 231 2.36 1.33 1.62
C LEU A 231 3.39 2.45 1.86
N GLY A 232 3.60 2.85 3.13
CA GLY A 232 4.64 3.79 3.52
C GLY A 232 6.04 3.28 3.21
N ASP A 233 6.32 2.00 3.49
CA ASP A 233 7.60 1.37 3.12
C ASP A 233 7.80 1.34 1.61
N LEU A 234 6.74 1.00 0.85
CA LEU A 234 6.78 1.05 -0.60
C LEU A 234 7.18 2.45 -1.10
N PHE A 235 6.61 3.50 -0.51
CA PHE A 235 6.92 4.88 -0.88
C PHE A 235 8.37 5.25 -0.54
N TYR A 236 8.83 5.03 0.70
CA TYR A 236 10.14 5.46 1.16
C TYR A 236 11.27 4.59 0.64
N ASN A 237 11.09 3.28 0.63
CA ASN A 237 12.16 2.33 0.35
C ASN A 237 12.28 1.98 -1.14
N TYR A 238 11.19 2.04 -1.90
CA TYR A 238 11.19 1.71 -3.32
C TYR A 238 11.11 2.96 -4.20
N TRP A 239 10.03 3.71 -4.17
CA TRP A 239 9.83 4.83 -5.08
C TRP A 239 10.83 5.95 -4.89
N ARG A 240 11.05 6.39 -3.65
CA ARG A 240 11.97 7.49 -3.37
C ARG A 240 13.41 7.13 -3.74
N ARG A 241 13.85 5.92 -3.41
CA ARG A 241 15.21 5.45 -3.77
C ARG A 241 15.39 5.35 -5.28
N GLU A 242 14.45 4.71 -5.96
CA GLU A 242 14.52 4.53 -7.41
C GLU A 242 14.43 5.87 -8.16
N LEU A 243 13.61 6.81 -7.69
CA LEU A 243 13.54 8.16 -8.24
C LEU A 243 14.88 8.90 -8.09
N ILE A 244 15.49 8.83 -6.91
CA ILE A 244 16.80 9.44 -6.65
C ILE A 244 17.88 8.81 -7.56
N HIS A 245 17.93 7.48 -7.68
CA HIS A 245 18.88 6.81 -8.56
C HIS A 245 18.74 7.25 -10.02
N ARG A 246 17.51 7.42 -10.50
CA ARG A 246 17.24 7.89 -11.87
C ARG A 246 17.61 9.35 -12.07
N MET A 247 17.38 10.21 -11.08
CA MET A 247 17.82 11.60 -11.14
C MET A 247 19.34 11.71 -11.21
N ILE A 248 20.06 10.93 -10.41
CA ILE A 248 21.53 10.86 -10.44
C ILE A 248 22.02 10.33 -11.79
N ALA A 249 21.40 9.27 -12.31
CA ALA A 249 21.75 8.69 -13.60
C ALA A 249 21.50 9.67 -14.76
N ALA A 250 20.39 10.41 -14.74
CA ALA A 250 20.06 11.42 -15.74
C ALA A 250 21.05 12.60 -15.70
N ASP A 251 21.41 13.10 -14.51
CA ASP A 251 22.41 14.16 -14.35
C ASP A 251 23.81 13.70 -14.82
N SER A 252 24.17 12.46 -14.50
CA SER A 252 25.43 11.85 -14.97
C SER A 252 25.47 11.67 -16.50
N ALA A 253 24.34 11.33 -17.12
CA ALA A 253 24.20 11.24 -18.57
C ALA A 253 24.27 12.63 -19.24
N ALA A 254 23.59 13.63 -18.65
CA ALA A 254 23.64 15.01 -19.14
C ALA A 254 25.06 15.61 -19.08
N ARG A 255 25.85 15.27 -18.06
CA ARG A 255 27.26 15.70 -17.93
C ARG A 255 28.22 14.94 -18.88
N ARG A 256 27.81 13.84 -19.51
CA ARG A 256 28.58 13.05 -20.46
C ARG A 256 28.32 13.44 -21.92
N VAL A 257 27.43 14.38 -22.20
CA VAL A 257 27.29 14.94 -23.56
C VAL A 257 28.55 15.76 -23.84
N PRO A 258 29.40 15.40 -24.82
CA PRO A 258 30.63 16.14 -25.09
C PRO A 258 30.30 17.57 -25.52
N LEU A 259 31.11 18.53 -25.07
CA LEU A 259 31.20 19.93 -25.55
C LEU A 259 31.64 20.02 -27.04
N LEU A 260 31.04 19.23 -27.93
CA LEU A 260 31.39 19.17 -29.34
C LEU A 260 30.42 19.95 -30.26
N GLN A 261 29.63 20.88 -29.73
CA GLN A 261 28.81 21.79 -30.56
C GLN A 261 28.94 23.25 -30.15
N GLN A 262 30.16 23.67 -29.77
CA GLN A 262 30.54 25.09 -29.72
C GLN A 262 31.77 25.34 -30.53
N VAL A 263 31.71 25.05 -31.84
CA VAL A 263 32.69 25.56 -32.83
C VAL A 263 31.90 25.91 -34.09
N ASP A 264 32.18 27.15 -34.53
CA ASP A 264 31.82 27.78 -35.79
C ASP A 264 30.58 28.65 -35.85
N VAL A 265 30.65 29.80 -35.16
CA VAL A 265 29.98 31.03 -35.63
C VAL A 265 31.00 32.19 -35.54
N ASP A 266 32.18 32.04 -36.16
CA ASP A 266 33.10 33.17 -36.36
C ASP A 266 34.02 32.98 -37.60
N ALA A 267 33.42 32.72 -38.74
CA ALA A 267 34.14 32.67 -40.03
C ALA A 267 33.30 33.27 -41.18
N THR A 268 32.79 34.50 -41.00
CA THR A 268 32.40 35.34 -42.17
C THR A 268 32.56 36.82 -41.82
N ARG A 269 33.80 37.26 -41.60
CA ARG A 269 34.14 38.67 -41.81
C ARG A 269 34.92 38.75 -43.13
N THR A 270 34.22 39.08 -44.18
CA THR A 270 34.85 39.57 -45.41
C THR A 270 35.33 40.99 -45.21
N PRO A 271 36.55 41.33 -45.64
CA PRO A 271 37.02 42.71 -45.63
C PRO A 271 36.41 43.52 -46.78
N HIS A 272 35.90 44.69 -46.49
CA HIS A 272 35.54 45.71 -47.51
C HIS A 272 36.83 46.26 -48.13
N PRO A 273 36.92 46.41 -49.46
CA PRO A 273 37.96 47.18 -50.12
C PRO A 273 37.61 48.68 -50.09
N ARG A 274 38.66 49.52 -50.13
CA ARG A 274 38.66 50.97 -50.16
C ARG A 274 37.88 51.55 -51.33
#